data_cd059e95115b5a7990ce9c55558834a4
#
_entry.id   cd059e95115b5a7990ce9c55558834a4
#
_cell.length_a   1.000
_cell.length_b   1.000
_cell.length_c   1.000
_cell.angle_alpha   90.00
_cell.angle_beta   90.00
_cell.angle_gamma   90.00
#
_symmetry.space_group_name_H-M   'P 1'
#
loop_
_entity.id
_entity.type
_entity.pdbx_description
1 polymer ?
#
loop_
_entity_poly.entity_id
_entity_poly.type
_entity_poly.pdbx_seq_one_letter_code
_entity_poly.pdbx_strand_id
1 'polypeptide(L)' 'LYRRRMDVVIHYHGKRYILEIKIWHGAKYNSDGEQQLRGYLDYFNLNVGYMLTFSFNKYKKVGIDTHTIDGRILHEAIV' A
#
# COMPACT_ATOMS: atom_id res chain seq x y z
N LEU A 1 13.33 14.29 8.35
CA LEU A 1 12.12 13.51 8.60
C LEU A 1 12.35 12.05 8.29
N TYR A 2 12.05 11.23 9.23
CA TYR A 2 12.23 9.81 9.08
C TYR A 2 10.96 9.16 8.52
N ARG A 3 11.13 8.40 7.46
CA ARG A 3 10.01 7.68 6.84
C ARG A 3 10.17 6.19 7.04
N ARG A 4 9.08 5.53 7.43
CA ARG A 4 9.08 4.10 7.66
C ARG A 4 8.31 3.38 6.56
N ARG A 5 8.43 3.88 5.35
CA ARG A 5 7.82 3.32 4.16
C ARG A 5 8.85 3.09 3.09
N MET A 6 8.64 2.07 2.31
CA MET A 6 9.42 1.81 1.11
C MET A 6 8.46 1.67 -0.05
N ASP A 7 8.83 2.28 -1.16
CA ASP A 7 8.04 2.17 -2.37
C ASP A 7 8.83 1.33 -3.36
N VAL A 8 8.19 0.33 -3.91
CA VAL A 8 8.84 -0.60 -4.84
C VAL A 8 8.06 -0.61 -6.14
N VAL A 9 8.77 -0.43 -7.24
CA VAL A 9 8.19 -0.56 -8.57
C VAL A 9 8.69 -1.86 -9.16
N ILE A 10 7.77 -2.72 -9.53
CA ILE A 10 8.10 -4.04 -10.08
C ILE A 10 7.66 -4.09 -11.53
N HIS A 11 8.59 -4.48 -12.40
CA HIS A 11 8.30 -4.71 -13.81
C HIS A 11 8.29 -6.21 -14.08
N TYR A 12 7.18 -6.71 -14.58
CA TYR A 12 7.03 -8.14 -14.81
C TYR A 12 6.11 -8.39 -16.00
N HIS A 13 6.58 -9.13 -16.97
CA HIS A 13 5.83 -9.44 -18.19
C HIS A 13 5.25 -8.20 -18.87
N GLY A 14 6.05 -7.14 -18.96
CA GLY A 14 5.62 -5.90 -19.60
C GLY A 14 4.64 -5.08 -18.79
N LYS A 15 4.32 -5.49 -17.58
CA LYS A 15 3.44 -4.76 -16.68
C LYS A 15 4.21 -4.16 -15.52
N ARG A 16 3.66 -3.09 -14.97
CA ARG A 16 4.24 -2.39 -13.83
C ARG A 16 3.34 -2.56 -12.62
N TYR A 17 3.96 -2.88 -11.51
CA TYR A 17 3.26 -3.04 -10.23
C TYR A 17 3.89 -2.13 -9.21
N ILE A 18 3.06 -1.45 -8.41
CA ILE A 18 3.52 -0.58 -7.35
C ILE A 18 3.18 -1.22 -6.01
N LEU A 19 4.19 -1.35 -5.17
CA LEU A 19 4.05 -1.91 -3.83
C LEU A 19 4.50 -0.88 -2.81
N GLU A 20 3.61 -0.52 -1.91
CA GLU A 20 3.90 0.34 -0.77
C GLU A 20 4.14 -0.54 0.43
N ILE A 21 5.30 -0.42 1.07
CA ILE A 21 5.64 -1.17 2.28
C ILE A 21 5.66 -0.20 3.44
N LYS A 22 4.93 -0.51 4.51
CA LYS A 22 4.88 0.38 5.65
C LYS A 22 4.74 -0.38 6.96
N ILE A 23 5.08 0.32 8.06
CA ILE A 23 4.84 -0.16 9.40
C ILE A 23 3.61 0.54 9.94
N TRP A 24 2.70 -0.21 10.54
CA TRP A 24 1.47 0.36 11.07
C TRP A 24 1.77 1.24 12.30
N HIS A 25 1.30 2.47 12.28
CA HIS A 25 1.44 3.43 13.37
C HIS A 25 0.14 4.14 13.70
N GLY A 26 -1.00 3.53 13.34
CA GLY A 26 -2.30 4.09 13.57
C GLY A 26 -3.01 4.50 12.29
N ALA A 27 -4.29 4.86 12.43
CA ALA A 27 -5.16 5.09 11.28
C ALA A 27 -4.69 6.25 10.39
N LYS A 28 -4.21 7.35 10.99
CA LYS A 28 -3.77 8.49 10.21
C LYS A 28 -2.57 8.13 9.35
N TYR A 29 -1.62 7.42 9.92
CA TYR A 29 -0.42 7.03 9.19
C TYR A 29 -0.78 6.08 8.03
N ASN A 30 -1.75 5.21 8.27
CA ASN A 30 -2.22 4.30 7.24
C ASN A 30 -2.88 5.06 6.08
N SER A 31 -3.70 6.07 6.42
CA SER A 31 -4.35 6.92 5.42
C SER A 31 -3.32 7.66 4.55
N ASP A 32 -2.26 8.17 5.17
CA ASP A 32 -1.18 8.84 4.45
C ASP A 32 -0.51 7.88 3.46
N GLY A 33 -0.30 6.63 3.86
CA GLY A 33 0.26 5.62 2.98
C GLY A 33 -0.63 5.32 1.79
N GLU A 34 -1.94 5.24 2.02
CA GLU A 34 -2.89 5.03 0.93
C GLU A 34 -2.89 6.20 -0.05
N GLN A 35 -2.82 7.43 0.46
CA GLN A 35 -2.78 8.60 -0.40
C GLN A 35 -1.51 8.62 -1.25
N GLN A 36 -0.38 8.25 -0.66
CA GLN A 36 0.87 8.18 -1.40
C GLN A 36 0.80 7.14 -2.50
N LEU A 37 0.24 5.98 -2.20
CA LEU A 37 0.07 4.92 -3.19
C LEU A 37 -0.83 5.38 -4.34
N ARG A 38 -1.93 6.06 -4.02
CA ARG A 38 -2.80 6.61 -5.07
C ARG A 38 -2.06 7.58 -5.98
N GLY A 39 -1.19 8.40 -5.41
CA GLY A 39 -0.38 9.31 -6.21
C GLY A 39 0.49 8.57 -7.20
N TYR A 40 1.09 7.47 -6.79
CA TYR A 40 1.89 6.64 -7.70
C TYR A 40 1.03 6.01 -8.78
N LEU A 41 -0.15 5.51 -8.40
CA LEU A 41 -1.06 4.91 -9.37
C LEU A 41 -1.51 5.93 -10.41
N ASP A 42 -1.76 7.17 -10.00
CA ASP A 42 -2.07 8.25 -10.93
C ASP A 42 -0.92 8.51 -11.88
N TYR A 43 0.28 8.63 -11.31
CA TYR A 43 1.46 8.97 -12.11
C TYR A 43 1.74 7.92 -13.17
N PHE A 44 1.61 6.64 -12.82
CA PHE A 44 1.86 5.55 -13.73
C PHE A 44 0.63 5.06 -14.48
N ASN A 45 -0.52 5.69 -14.26
CA ASN A 45 -1.80 5.35 -14.89
C ASN A 45 -2.18 3.89 -14.64
N LEU A 46 -2.15 3.48 -13.37
CA LEU A 46 -2.49 2.13 -12.96
C LEU A 46 -3.75 2.13 -12.12
N ASN A 47 -4.54 1.06 -12.20
CA ASN A 47 -5.80 0.94 -11.47
C ASN A 47 -5.72 0.01 -10.26
N VAL A 48 -4.61 -0.68 -10.08
CA VAL A 48 -4.44 -1.63 -8.99
C VAL A 48 -3.14 -1.34 -8.28
N GLY A 49 -3.19 -1.27 -6.96
CA GLY A 49 -2.01 -1.08 -6.13
C GLY A 49 -1.93 -2.13 -5.05
N TYR A 50 -0.75 -2.24 -4.45
CA TYR A 50 -0.47 -3.24 -3.43
C TYR A 50 0.18 -2.56 -2.24
N MET A 51 -0.26 -2.96 -1.03
CA MET A 51 0.34 -2.49 0.21
C MET A 51 0.73 -3.69 1.05
N LEU A 52 1.92 -3.63 1.62
CA LEU A 52 2.37 -4.61 2.59
C LEU A 52 2.55 -3.88 3.91
N THR A 53 1.76 -4.25 4.91
CA THR A 53 1.71 -3.56 6.19
C THR A 53 2.23 -4.48 7.28
N PHE A 54 3.28 -4.03 7.97
CA PHE A 54 3.80 -4.72 9.15
C PHE A 54 3.17 -4.10 10.38
N SER A 55 2.45 -4.89 11.17
CA SER A 55 1.87 -4.41 12.41
C SER A 55 2.48 -5.17 13.58
N PHE A 56 2.93 -4.43 14.57
CA PHE A 56 3.48 -5.01 15.79
C PHE A 56 2.46 -4.99 16.93
N ASN A 57 1.21 -4.67 16.63
CA ASN A 57 0.15 -4.72 17.62
C ASN A 57 -0.11 -6.16 18.04
N LYS A 58 -0.33 -6.35 19.34
CA LYS A 58 -0.56 -7.67 19.90
C LYS A 58 -1.83 -8.32 19.33
N TYR A 59 -2.84 -7.50 19.08
CA TYR A 59 -4.14 -7.97 18.64
C TYR A 59 -4.43 -7.66 17.18
N LYS A 60 -3.39 -7.58 16.37
CA LYS A 60 -3.55 -7.30 14.96
C LYS A 60 -4.33 -8.41 14.26
N LYS A 61 -5.02 -8.04 13.19
CA LYS A 61 -5.69 -9.00 12.34
C LYS A 61 -4.82 -9.23 11.10
N VAL A 62 -4.26 -10.41 11.00
CA VAL A 62 -3.41 -10.80 9.88
C VAL A 62 -4.27 -11.25 8.72
N GLY A 63 -3.90 -10.91 7.51
CA GLY A 63 -4.63 -11.36 6.34
C GLY A 63 -4.47 -10.43 5.17
N ILE A 64 -5.31 -10.63 4.17
CA ILE A 64 -5.32 -9.82 2.96
C ILE A 64 -6.69 -9.16 2.85
N ASP A 65 -6.69 -7.84 2.72
CA ASP A 65 -7.90 -7.06 2.50
C ASP A 65 -7.83 -6.39 1.13
N THR A 66 -8.99 -6.19 0.52
CA THR A 66 -9.09 -5.48 -0.73
C THR A 66 -9.97 -4.26 -0.52
N HIS A 67 -9.45 -3.10 -0.89
CA HIS A 67 -10.14 -1.82 -0.76
C HIS A 67 -10.36 -1.21 -2.13
N THR A 68 -11.47 -0.51 -2.29
CA THR A 68 -11.72 0.26 -3.50
C THR A 68 -11.70 1.74 -3.14
N ILE A 69 -10.83 2.50 -3.80
CA ILE A 69 -10.67 3.93 -3.54
C ILE A 69 -10.63 4.64 -4.89
N ASP A 70 -11.59 5.54 -5.10
CA ASP A 70 -11.68 6.35 -6.33
C ASP A 70 -11.63 5.49 -7.59
N GLY A 71 -12.32 4.34 -7.56
CA GLY A 71 -12.35 3.42 -8.69
C GLY A 71 -11.12 2.57 -8.86
N ARG A 72 -10.14 2.70 -7.98
CA ARG A 72 -8.93 1.88 -7.99
C ARG A 72 -9.00 0.81 -6.93
N ILE A 73 -8.31 -0.28 -7.18
CA ILE A 73 -8.29 -1.43 -6.27
C ILE A 73 -6.96 -1.46 -5.53
N LEU A 74 -7.01 -1.53 -4.20
CA LEU A 74 -5.84 -1.67 -3.37
C LEU A 74 -5.91 -3.01 -2.65
N HIS A 75 -4.90 -3.84 -2.85
CA HIS A 75 -4.75 -5.08 -2.10
C HIS A 75 -3.76 -4.85 -0.99
N GLU A 76 -4.17 -5.10 0.24
CA GLU A 76 -3.32 -4.89 1.41
C GLU A 76 -3.09 -6.22 2.12
N ALA A 77 -1.83 -6.58 2.31
CA ALA A 77 -1.45 -7.72 3.14
C ALA A 77 -0.97 -7.17 4.48
N ILE A 78 -1.51 -7.71 5.57
CA ILE A 78 -1.15 -7.32 6.93
C ILE A 78 -0.46 -8.50 7.61
N VAL A 79 0.74 -8.27 8.07
CA VAL A 79 1.53 -9.28 8.75
C VAL A 79 2.05 -8.80 10.10
#